data_5dbf7e4c9b9208d2a1bf1e6a2db06162
#
_entry.id   5dbf7e4c9b9208d2a1bf1e6a2db06162
#
_cell.length_a   1.000
_cell.length_b   1.000
_cell.length_c   1.000
_cell.angle_alpha   90.00
_cell.angle_beta   90.00
_cell.angle_gamma   90.00
#
_symmetry.space_group_name_H-M   'P 1'
#
loop_
_entity.id
_entity.type
_entity.pdbx_description
1 polymer ?
#
loop_
_entity_poly.entity_id
_entity_poly.type
_entity_poly.pdbx_seq_one_letter_code
_entity_poly.pdbx_strand_id
1 'polypeptide(L)'
;MREAGYGAIIDWSETIAKPADAEDFAEKAIFVVIASGFKSATAKPIAERCMLALRAGLSSATEFGHPGKQVAIDRIWAEREEMFAAYEAETDKLRFLISLPWVGPVTRFHLEKNLGGDHAKPDVHMERLARRDKTDTHKLCRRLARETGYRVATIDTVLWRACAEGLLNSKIYEKKGWKAAFHPKRFLASND
;
A
#
# COMPACT_ATOMS: atom_id res chain seq x y z
N MET A 1 -0.74 -18.57 -6.47
CA MET A 1 -1.38 -17.57 -5.56
C MET A 1 -2.91 -17.59 -5.62
N ARG A 2 -3.57 -17.66 -6.81
CA ARG A 2 -5.04 -17.82 -6.87
C ARG A 2 -5.51 -19.08 -6.15
N GLU A 3 -4.86 -20.22 -6.38
CA GLU A 3 -5.13 -21.48 -5.68
C GLU A 3 -4.87 -21.44 -4.17
N ALA A 4 -4.08 -20.48 -3.71
CA ALA A 4 -3.81 -20.25 -2.30
C ALA A 4 -4.77 -19.19 -1.68
N GLY A 5 -5.92 -18.92 -2.31
CA GLY A 5 -6.96 -18.04 -1.79
C GLY A 5 -6.79 -16.54 -2.08
N TYR A 6 -5.78 -16.14 -2.88
CA TYR A 6 -5.52 -14.72 -3.18
C TYR A 6 -6.26 -14.20 -4.42
N GLY A 7 -7.24 -14.94 -4.97
CA GLY A 7 -7.98 -14.53 -6.16
C GLY A 7 -8.65 -13.18 -6.01
N ALA A 8 -9.43 -12.99 -4.95
CA ALA A 8 -10.15 -11.74 -4.70
C ALA A 8 -9.22 -10.52 -4.55
N ILE A 9 -8.04 -10.68 -3.91
CA ILE A 9 -7.11 -9.56 -3.76
C ILE A 9 -6.37 -9.23 -5.06
N ILE A 10 -6.13 -10.23 -5.91
CA ILE A 10 -5.62 -10.03 -7.26
C ILE A 10 -6.63 -9.21 -8.05
N ASP A 11 -7.88 -9.67 -8.12
CA ASP A 11 -8.93 -9.01 -8.89
C ASP A 11 -9.15 -7.57 -8.41
N TRP A 12 -9.23 -7.36 -7.10
CA TRP A 12 -9.32 -6.02 -6.52
C TRP A 12 -8.10 -5.14 -6.90
N SER A 13 -6.88 -5.67 -6.81
CA SER A 13 -5.68 -4.89 -7.12
C SER A 13 -5.59 -4.48 -8.59
N GLU A 14 -6.10 -5.32 -9.50
CA GLU A 14 -6.17 -5.00 -10.94
C GLU A 14 -7.18 -3.89 -11.25
N THR A 15 -8.20 -3.68 -10.39
CA THR A 15 -9.24 -2.66 -10.60
C THR A 15 -8.91 -1.30 -9.96
N ILE A 16 -7.80 -1.18 -9.24
CA ILE A 16 -7.43 0.11 -8.64
C ILE A 16 -7.18 1.14 -9.76
N ALA A 17 -8.01 2.18 -9.77
CA ALA A 17 -7.98 3.26 -10.75
C ALA A 17 -7.37 4.55 -10.17
N LYS A 18 -7.13 5.51 -11.05
CA LYS A 18 -6.79 6.89 -10.65
C LYS A 18 -7.91 7.48 -9.77
N PRO A 19 -7.58 8.44 -8.89
CA PRO A 19 -8.60 9.13 -8.11
C PRO A 19 -9.64 9.79 -9.01
N ALA A 20 -10.90 9.71 -8.60
CA ALA A 20 -12.01 10.31 -9.34
C ALA A 20 -12.05 11.84 -9.17
N ASP A 21 -11.64 12.31 -8.00
CA ASP A 21 -11.66 13.71 -7.60
C ASP A 21 -10.69 13.98 -6.44
N ALA A 22 -10.67 15.21 -5.96
CA ALA A 22 -9.80 15.66 -4.87
C ALA A 22 -10.15 14.99 -3.53
N GLU A 23 -11.39 14.64 -3.29
CA GLU A 23 -11.81 13.94 -2.07
C GLU A 23 -11.28 12.49 -2.07
N ASP A 24 -11.46 11.77 -3.17
CA ASP A 24 -10.93 10.40 -3.34
C ASP A 24 -9.39 10.37 -3.26
N PHE A 25 -8.73 11.38 -3.83
CA PHE A 25 -7.28 11.56 -3.68
C PHE A 25 -6.88 11.74 -2.20
N ALA A 26 -7.56 12.65 -1.49
CA ALA A 26 -7.27 12.93 -0.09
C ALA A 26 -7.55 11.71 0.80
N GLU A 27 -8.66 11.00 0.60
CA GLU A 27 -8.99 9.78 1.35
C GLU A 27 -7.90 8.72 1.23
N LYS A 28 -7.41 8.47 0.00
CA LYS A 28 -6.29 7.54 -0.24
C LYS A 28 -4.98 7.99 0.41
N ALA A 29 -4.67 9.28 0.37
CA ALA A 29 -3.49 9.85 1.00
C ALA A 29 -3.57 9.76 2.54
N ILE A 30 -4.70 10.14 3.13
CA ILE A 30 -4.98 10.05 4.56
C ILE A 30 -4.87 8.61 5.06
N PHE A 31 -5.45 7.65 4.33
CA PHE A 31 -5.30 6.23 4.66
C PHE A 31 -3.82 5.81 4.73
N VAL A 32 -2.99 6.23 3.77
CA VAL A 32 -1.56 5.86 3.76
C VAL A 32 -0.80 6.53 4.90
N VAL A 33 -1.11 7.77 5.24
CA VAL A 33 -0.55 8.47 6.41
C VAL A 33 -0.87 7.69 7.70
N ILE A 34 -2.12 7.31 7.90
CA ILE A 34 -2.56 6.53 9.07
C ILE A 34 -1.87 5.16 9.07
N ALA A 35 -1.89 4.44 7.96
CA ALA A 35 -1.36 3.09 7.83
C ALA A 35 0.17 3.00 8.00
N SER A 36 0.89 4.12 7.87
CA SER A 36 2.34 4.12 8.10
C SER A 36 2.66 3.78 9.56
N GLY A 37 3.26 2.61 9.80
CA GLY A 37 3.57 2.10 11.14
C GLY A 37 2.43 1.36 11.86
N PHE A 38 1.27 1.16 11.22
CA PHE A 38 0.17 0.31 11.71
C PHE A 38 -0.09 -0.88 10.81
N LYS A 39 -0.71 -1.92 11.37
CA LYS A 39 -1.29 -2.99 10.55
C LYS A 39 -2.51 -2.43 9.79
N SER A 40 -2.71 -2.86 8.55
CA SER A 40 -3.83 -2.39 7.71
C SER A 40 -5.19 -2.58 8.37
N ALA A 41 -5.41 -3.71 9.07
CA ALA A 41 -6.65 -3.98 9.81
C ALA A 41 -6.92 -2.95 10.93
N THR A 42 -5.87 -2.40 11.54
CA THR A 42 -5.99 -1.34 12.55
C THR A 42 -6.17 0.04 11.90
N ALA A 43 -5.49 0.28 10.78
CA ALA A 43 -5.52 1.58 10.11
C ALA A 43 -6.87 1.90 9.46
N LYS A 44 -7.54 0.88 8.88
CA LYS A 44 -8.79 1.07 8.14
C LYS A 44 -9.91 1.70 8.98
N PRO A 45 -10.31 1.16 10.14
CA PRO A 45 -11.36 1.78 10.95
C PRO A 45 -10.98 3.16 11.51
N ILE A 46 -9.70 3.43 11.72
CA ILE A 46 -9.23 4.78 12.12
C ILE A 46 -9.43 5.75 10.95
N ALA A 47 -9.04 5.38 9.73
CA ALA A 47 -9.21 6.21 8.55
C ALA A 47 -10.68 6.53 8.30
N GLU A 48 -11.57 5.54 8.41
CA GLU A 48 -13.02 5.73 8.25
C GLU A 48 -13.58 6.76 9.24
N ARG A 49 -13.21 6.68 10.53
CA ARG A 49 -13.63 7.68 11.53
C ARG A 49 -13.04 9.07 11.26
N CYS A 50 -11.74 9.16 10.93
CA CYS A 50 -11.13 10.43 10.56
C CYS A 50 -11.84 11.08 9.37
N MET A 51 -12.18 10.31 8.33
CA MET A 51 -12.91 10.83 7.17
C MET A 51 -14.30 11.34 7.54
N LEU A 52 -15.03 10.64 8.43
CA LEU A 52 -16.32 11.13 8.93
C LEU A 52 -16.19 12.46 9.68
N ALA A 53 -15.19 12.59 10.56
CA ALA A 53 -14.90 13.82 11.28
C ALA A 53 -14.57 14.99 10.33
N LEU A 54 -13.67 14.75 9.36
CA LEU A 54 -13.25 15.76 8.40
C LEU A 54 -14.41 16.24 7.50
N ARG A 55 -15.27 15.32 7.04
CA ARG A 55 -16.49 15.67 6.28
C ARG A 55 -17.50 16.47 7.11
N ALA A 56 -17.50 16.27 8.42
CA ALA A 56 -18.30 17.07 9.37
C ALA A 56 -17.65 18.42 9.75
N GLY A 57 -16.52 18.78 9.16
CA GLY A 57 -15.79 20.02 9.48
C GLY A 57 -15.00 19.97 10.78
N LEU A 58 -14.76 18.77 11.34
CA LEU A 58 -13.97 18.56 12.55
C LEU A 58 -12.53 18.16 12.20
N SER A 59 -11.60 18.37 13.15
CA SER A 59 -10.22 17.89 13.01
C SER A 59 -10.15 16.37 13.17
N SER A 60 -9.22 15.72 12.47
CA SER A 60 -8.89 14.31 12.66
C SER A 60 -8.39 13.99 14.08
N ALA A 61 -7.99 15.02 14.85
CA ALA A 61 -7.59 14.90 16.25
C ALA A 61 -8.70 14.35 17.16
N THR A 62 -9.97 14.49 16.77
CA THR A 62 -11.09 13.90 17.52
C THR A 62 -11.11 12.38 17.48
N GLU A 63 -10.50 11.78 16.45
CA GLU A 63 -10.58 10.34 16.20
C GLU A 63 -9.21 9.63 16.25
N PHE A 64 -8.11 10.39 16.19
CA PHE A 64 -6.78 9.80 16.07
C PHE A 64 -5.75 10.54 16.90
N GLY A 65 -5.19 9.87 17.92
CA GLY A 65 -4.32 10.46 18.94
C GLY A 65 -2.84 10.67 18.58
N HIS A 66 -2.44 10.66 17.28
CA HIS A 66 -1.05 10.82 16.87
C HIS A 66 -0.77 12.27 16.37
N PRO A 67 -0.15 13.17 17.19
CA PRO A 67 -0.09 14.60 16.89
C PRO A 67 0.48 14.96 15.52
N GLY A 68 1.63 14.37 15.13
CA GLY A 68 2.26 14.70 13.85
C GLY A 68 1.45 14.24 12.64
N LYS A 69 0.73 13.10 12.74
CA LYS A 69 -0.13 12.63 11.66
C LYS A 69 -1.44 13.41 11.58
N GLN A 70 -2.00 13.83 12.70
CA GLN A 70 -3.20 14.69 12.73
C GLN A 70 -2.99 15.95 11.89
N VAL A 71 -1.89 16.66 12.12
CA VAL A 71 -1.55 17.86 11.35
C VAL A 71 -1.43 17.55 9.86
N ALA A 72 -0.80 16.44 9.51
CA ALA A 72 -0.67 16.03 8.12
C ALA A 72 -2.03 15.68 7.48
N ILE A 73 -2.89 14.96 8.21
CA ILE A 73 -4.22 14.55 7.76
C ILE A 73 -5.11 15.78 7.54
N ASP A 74 -5.18 16.68 8.52
CA ASP A 74 -6.00 17.89 8.45
C ASP A 74 -5.54 18.81 7.31
N ARG A 75 -4.23 18.92 7.09
CA ARG A 75 -3.67 19.67 5.98
C ARG A 75 -4.00 19.04 4.62
N ILE A 76 -3.85 17.73 4.47
CA ILE A 76 -4.21 17.03 3.21
C ILE A 76 -5.68 17.26 2.89
N TRP A 77 -6.55 17.20 3.89
CA TRP A 77 -7.97 17.43 3.70
C TRP A 77 -8.29 18.89 3.32
N ALA A 78 -7.68 19.84 4.01
CA ALA A 78 -7.92 21.28 3.76
C ALA A 78 -7.42 21.72 2.38
N GLU A 79 -6.25 21.23 1.95
CA GLU A 79 -5.60 21.61 0.69
C GLU A 79 -5.85 20.58 -0.44
N ARG A 80 -6.84 19.70 -0.33
CA ARG A 80 -7.04 18.57 -1.24
C ARG A 80 -7.24 18.97 -2.71
N GLU A 81 -7.94 20.07 -2.98
CA GLU A 81 -8.18 20.55 -4.34
C GLU A 81 -6.87 20.98 -5.01
N GLU A 82 -6.06 21.75 -4.30
CA GLU A 82 -4.77 22.24 -4.77
C GLU A 82 -3.79 21.08 -4.95
N MET A 83 -3.74 20.16 -3.97
CA MET A 83 -2.87 19.00 -4.02
C MET A 83 -3.26 18.05 -5.16
N PHE A 84 -4.55 17.84 -5.40
CA PHE A 84 -5.02 16.99 -6.48
C PHE A 84 -4.74 17.62 -7.84
N ALA A 85 -4.99 18.91 -8.02
CA ALA A 85 -4.66 19.63 -9.25
C ALA A 85 -3.14 19.57 -9.55
N ALA A 86 -2.30 19.77 -8.53
CA ALA A 86 -0.86 19.64 -8.67
C ALA A 86 -0.42 18.19 -8.98
N TYR A 87 -1.05 17.19 -8.36
CA TYR A 87 -0.83 15.78 -8.67
C TYR A 87 -1.18 15.47 -10.12
N GLU A 88 -2.32 15.95 -10.63
CA GLU A 88 -2.75 15.73 -12.01
C GLU A 88 -1.76 16.35 -13.02
N ALA A 89 -1.29 17.55 -12.74
CA ALA A 89 -0.36 18.29 -13.62
C ALA A 89 1.07 17.71 -13.61
N GLU A 90 1.52 17.06 -12.53
CA GLU A 90 2.89 16.56 -12.43
C GLU A 90 3.08 15.29 -13.25
N THR A 91 4.17 15.21 -14.03
CA THR A 91 4.53 14.03 -14.81
C THR A 91 5.22 12.96 -13.97
N ASP A 92 6.09 13.37 -13.04
CA ASP A 92 6.72 12.47 -12.07
C ASP A 92 5.87 12.37 -10.79
N LYS A 93 4.88 11.50 -10.81
CA LYS A 93 3.97 11.30 -9.68
C LYS A 93 4.71 10.96 -8.39
N LEU A 94 5.74 10.12 -8.43
CA LEU A 94 6.50 9.74 -7.23
C LEU A 94 7.27 10.90 -6.62
N ARG A 95 7.77 11.83 -7.46
CA ARG A 95 8.40 13.07 -7.01
C ARG A 95 7.41 13.99 -6.32
N PHE A 96 6.20 14.11 -6.87
CA PHE A 96 5.15 14.89 -6.21
C PHE A 96 4.73 14.28 -4.88
N LEU A 97 4.45 12.98 -4.87
CA LEU A 97 3.90 12.30 -3.69
C LEU A 97 4.83 12.37 -2.46
N ILE A 98 6.16 12.42 -2.66
CA ILE A 98 7.09 12.58 -1.53
C ILE A 98 7.05 13.99 -0.92
N SER A 99 6.48 14.98 -1.59
CA SER A 99 6.29 16.34 -1.06
C SER A 99 5.06 16.47 -0.15
N LEU A 100 4.16 15.48 -0.18
CA LEU A 100 2.96 15.51 0.65
C LEU A 100 3.31 15.33 2.13
N PRO A 101 2.53 15.94 3.03
CA PRO A 101 2.73 15.80 4.46
C PRO A 101 2.76 14.34 4.91
N TRP A 102 3.78 13.95 5.67
CA TRP A 102 3.98 12.61 6.21
C TRP A 102 4.21 11.49 5.16
N VAL A 103 4.38 11.81 3.91
CA VAL A 103 4.71 10.83 2.87
C VAL A 103 6.23 10.76 2.68
N GLY A 104 6.81 9.62 3.02
CA GLY A 104 8.25 9.39 2.94
C GLY A 104 8.67 8.55 1.71
N PRO A 105 9.99 8.26 1.59
CA PRO A 105 10.56 7.55 0.44
C PRO A 105 9.94 6.17 0.14
N VAL A 106 9.43 5.47 1.15
CA VAL A 106 8.78 4.16 0.99
C VAL A 106 7.27 4.31 0.85
N THR A 107 6.65 5.20 1.65
CA THR A 107 5.20 5.38 1.65
C THR A 107 4.67 6.02 0.38
N ARG A 108 5.46 6.81 -0.37
CA ARG A 108 5.08 7.31 -1.70
C ARG A 108 4.69 6.21 -2.68
N PHE A 109 5.37 5.06 -2.65
CA PHE A 109 5.01 3.92 -3.50
C PHE A 109 3.71 3.24 -3.04
N HIS A 110 3.43 3.24 -1.73
CA HIS A 110 2.16 2.75 -1.22
C HIS A 110 1.02 3.65 -1.68
N LEU A 111 1.20 4.97 -1.56
CA LEU A 111 0.21 5.93 -2.01
C LEU A 111 0.01 5.86 -3.53
N GLU A 112 1.09 5.84 -4.28
CA GLU A 112 1.03 5.77 -5.74
C GLU A 112 0.24 4.54 -6.24
N LYS A 113 0.43 3.37 -5.61
CA LYS A 113 -0.39 2.18 -5.92
C LYS A 113 -1.87 2.41 -5.65
N ASN A 114 -2.21 3.04 -4.52
CA ASN A 114 -3.60 3.33 -4.17
C ASN A 114 -4.23 4.38 -5.11
N LEU A 115 -3.40 5.20 -5.76
CA LEU A 115 -3.81 6.16 -6.78
C LEU A 115 -3.79 5.59 -8.22
N GLY A 116 -3.74 4.27 -8.35
CA GLY A 116 -3.82 3.58 -9.64
C GLY A 116 -2.50 3.42 -10.39
N GLY A 117 -1.40 3.85 -9.81
CA GLY A 117 -0.09 3.67 -10.42
C GLY A 117 0.44 2.24 -10.35
N ASP A 118 1.47 1.93 -11.13
CA ASP A 118 1.97 0.57 -11.32
C ASP A 118 3.41 0.40 -10.83
N HIS A 119 3.61 0.63 -9.53
CA HIS A 119 4.90 0.48 -8.88
C HIS A 119 4.86 -0.53 -7.72
N ALA A 120 6.02 -1.11 -7.42
CA ALA A 120 6.20 -1.94 -6.24
C ALA A 120 6.72 -1.08 -5.06
N LYS A 121 6.26 -1.38 -3.85
CA LYS A 121 6.70 -0.73 -2.62
C LYS A 121 7.92 -1.46 -2.03
N PRO A 122 9.09 -0.82 -1.92
CA PRO A 122 10.28 -1.45 -1.37
C PRO A 122 10.23 -1.49 0.17
N ASP A 123 9.33 -2.30 0.73
CA ASP A 123 9.29 -2.54 2.16
C ASP A 123 10.19 -3.72 2.58
N VAL A 124 10.30 -3.93 3.88
CA VAL A 124 11.22 -4.93 4.43
C VAL A 124 10.94 -6.36 3.95
N HIS A 125 9.69 -6.71 3.65
CA HIS A 125 9.35 -8.04 3.13
C HIS A 125 9.80 -8.17 1.69
N MET A 126 9.44 -7.19 0.86
CA MET A 126 9.75 -7.17 -0.56
C MET A 126 11.25 -7.08 -0.83
N GLU A 127 11.97 -6.29 -0.03
CA GLU A 127 13.43 -6.21 -0.13
C GLU A 127 14.13 -7.54 0.21
N ARG A 128 13.62 -8.30 1.20
CA ARG A 128 14.16 -9.63 1.49
C ARG A 128 13.94 -10.61 0.34
N LEU A 129 12.76 -10.58 -0.30
CA LEU A 129 12.49 -11.41 -1.46
C LEU A 129 13.43 -11.04 -2.61
N ALA A 130 13.56 -9.74 -2.90
CA ALA A 130 14.43 -9.23 -3.97
C ALA A 130 15.91 -9.56 -3.72
N ARG A 131 16.39 -9.42 -2.49
CA ARG A 131 17.77 -9.69 -2.10
C ARG A 131 18.16 -11.15 -2.32
N ARG A 132 17.26 -12.09 -2.02
CA ARG A 132 17.46 -13.51 -2.34
C ARG A 132 17.65 -13.73 -3.83
N ASP A 133 16.88 -13.03 -4.66
CA ASP A 133 16.94 -13.13 -6.12
C ASP A 133 18.04 -12.23 -6.74
N LYS A 134 18.93 -11.66 -5.89
CA LYS A 134 20.01 -10.75 -6.30
C LYS A 134 19.55 -9.59 -7.19
N THR A 135 18.43 -8.99 -6.83
CA THR A 135 17.77 -7.91 -7.57
C THR A 135 17.19 -6.86 -6.62
N ASP A 136 16.50 -5.86 -7.13
CA ASP A 136 15.70 -4.91 -6.35
C ASP A 136 14.19 -5.25 -6.44
N THR A 137 13.39 -4.66 -5.54
CA THR A 137 11.96 -4.91 -5.44
C THR A 137 11.23 -4.61 -6.76
N HIS A 138 11.58 -3.52 -7.45
CA HIS A 138 10.91 -3.16 -8.70
C HIS A 138 11.23 -4.12 -9.84
N LYS A 139 12.48 -4.53 -9.97
CA LYS A 139 12.89 -5.52 -10.98
C LYS A 139 12.28 -6.88 -10.71
N LEU A 140 12.23 -7.31 -9.44
CA LEU A 140 11.55 -8.54 -9.05
C LEU A 140 10.08 -8.51 -9.49
N CYS A 141 9.32 -7.49 -9.07
CA CYS A 141 7.90 -7.39 -9.40
C CYS A 141 7.66 -7.22 -10.91
N ARG A 142 8.48 -6.46 -11.64
CA ARG A 142 8.38 -6.35 -13.11
C ARG A 142 8.64 -7.67 -13.83
N ARG A 143 9.59 -8.49 -13.34
CA ARG A 143 9.81 -9.82 -13.89
C ARG A 143 8.58 -10.69 -13.73
N LEU A 144 8.06 -10.79 -12.51
CA LEU A 144 6.88 -11.60 -12.20
C LEU A 144 5.61 -11.07 -12.90
N ALA A 145 5.47 -9.77 -13.05
CA ALA A 145 4.38 -9.15 -13.81
C ALA A 145 4.39 -9.62 -15.28
N ARG A 146 5.56 -9.64 -15.92
CA ARG A 146 5.70 -10.16 -17.30
C ARG A 146 5.39 -11.65 -17.42
N GLU A 147 5.77 -12.45 -16.40
CA GLU A 147 5.53 -13.89 -16.37
C GLU A 147 4.06 -14.24 -16.14
N THR A 148 3.31 -13.39 -15.42
CA THR A 148 1.93 -13.67 -14.98
C THR A 148 0.87 -12.88 -15.72
N GLY A 149 1.23 -11.80 -16.41
CA GLY A 149 0.31 -10.86 -17.05
C GLY A 149 -0.37 -9.88 -16.10
N TYR A 150 -0.06 -9.89 -14.79
CA TYR A 150 -0.60 -8.94 -13.80
C TYR A 150 0.21 -7.66 -13.74
N ARG A 151 -0.39 -6.61 -13.18
CA ARG A 151 0.31 -5.34 -12.90
C ARG A 151 1.43 -5.54 -11.88
N VAL A 152 2.47 -4.71 -11.94
CA VAL A 152 3.57 -4.67 -10.95
C VAL A 152 3.04 -4.42 -9.54
N ALA A 153 2.08 -3.50 -9.41
CA ALA A 153 1.40 -3.17 -8.16
C ALA A 153 0.64 -4.38 -7.58
N THR A 154 0.03 -5.21 -8.43
CA THR A 154 -0.68 -6.43 -8.03
C THR A 154 0.30 -7.48 -7.51
N ILE A 155 1.41 -7.70 -8.23
CA ILE A 155 2.47 -8.61 -7.76
C ILE A 155 2.98 -8.21 -6.38
N ASP A 156 3.30 -6.93 -6.20
CA ASP A 156 3.74 -6.39 -4.91
C ASP A 156 2.69 -6.61 -3.81
N THR A 157 1.44 -6.28 -4.09
CA THR A 157 0.33 -6.42 -3.14
C THR A 157 0.15 -7.86 -2.67
N VAL A 158 0.16 -8.80 -3.61
CA VAL A 158 -0.04 -10.23 -3.32
C VAL A 158 1.14 -10.82 -2.55
N LEU A 159 2.38 -10.51 -2.95
CA LEU A 159 3.57 -11.01 -2.25
C LEU A 159 3.67 -10.42 -0.83
N TRP A 160 3.44 -9.12 -0.71
CA TRP A 160 3.40 -8.45 0.59
C TRP A 160 2.33 -9.07 1.50
N ARG A 161 1.12 -9.27 0.98
CA ARG A 161 0.01 -9.86 1.73
C ARG A 161 0.35 -11.28 2.19
N ALA A 162 0.90 -12.11 1.31
CA ALA A 162 1.34 -13.45 1.65
C ALA A 162 2.40 -13.45 2.76
N CYS A 163 3.30 -12.46 2.77
CA CYS A 163 4.27 -12.28 3.85
C CYS A 163 3.61 -11.82 5.15
N ALA A 164 2.69 -10.87 5.08
CA ALA A 164 2.01 -10.31 6.25
C ALA A 164 1.12 -11.34 6.95
N GLU A 165 0.48 -12.23 6.21
CA GLU A 165 -0.37 -13.32 6.70
C GLU A 165 0.38 -14.60 7.04
N GLY A 166 1.70 -14.65 6.79
CA GLY A 166 2.55 -15.77 7.17
C GLY A 166 2.51 -16.96 6.21
N LEU A 167 1.80 -16.87 5.06
CA LEU A 167 1.85 -17.86 4.00
C LEU A 167 3.25 -17.96 3.41
N LEU A 168 3.92 -16.83 3.25
CA LEU A 168 5.30 -16.69 2.79
C LEU A 168 6.16 -16.03 3.86
N ASN A 169 7.12 -16.76 4.41
CA ASN A 169 8.06 -16.18 5.38
C ASN A 169 9.26 -15.56 4.66
N SER A 170 9.28 -14.23 4.50
CA SER A 170 10.35 -13.53 3.77
C SER A 170 11.75 -13.71 4.38
N LYS A 171 11.87 -13.87 5.72
CA LYS A 171 13.17 -14.14 6.39
C LYS A 171 13.69 -15.54 6.07
N ILE A 172 12.79 -16.52 6.03
CA ILE A 172 13.15 -17.89 5.65
C ILE A 172 13.47 -17.95 4.15
N TYR A 173 12.66 -17.25 3.31
CA TYR A 173 12.91 -17.17 1.88
C TYR A 173 14.31 -16.62 1.57
N GLU A 174 14.70 -15.53 2.19
CA GLU A 174 16.01 -14.90 2.02
C GLU A 174 17.16 -15.90 2.28
N LYS A 175 17.01 -16.76 3.30
CA LYS A 175 18.06 -17.71 3.71
C LYS A 175 17.99 -19.06 2.99
N LYS A 176 16.79 -19.64 2.82
CA LYS A 176 16.58 -21.04 2.44
C LYS A 176 15.77 -21.22 1.14
N GLY A 177 15.22 -20.13 0.57
CA GLY A 177 14.45 -20.16 -0.67
C GLY A 177 13.00 -20.61 -0.50
N TRP A 178 12.30 -20.76 -1.63
CA TRP A 178 10.85 -20.94 -1.72
C TRP A 178 10.32 -22.16 -0.97
N LYS A 179 10.91 -23.34 -1.20
CA LYS A 179 10.41 -24.61 -0.60
C LYS A 179 10.34 -24.57 0.94
N ALA A 180 11.27 -23.84 1.58
CA ALA A 180 11.30 -23.70 3.03
C ALA A 180 10.40 -22.59 3.56
N ALA A 181 10.10 -21.59 2.73
CA ALA A 181 9.44 -20.36 3.13
C ALA A 181 7.93 -20.34 2.88
N PHE A 182 7.44 -21.18 1.98
CA PHE A 182 6.03 -21.22 1.58
C PHE A 182 5.27 -22.32 2.32
N HIS A 183 4.20 -21.95 3.03
CA HIS A 183 3.45 -22.84 3.91
C HIS A 183 1.93 -22.88 3.59
N PRO A 184 1.50 -23.47 2.47
CA PRO A 184 0.10 -23.44 2.03
C PRO A 184 -0.89 -24.07 3.03
N LYS A 185 -0.46 -25.10 3.78
CA LYS A 185 -1.33 -25.82 4.73
C LYS A 185 -1.73 -25.01 5.97
N ARG A 186 -0.99 -23.97 6.34
CA ARG A 186 -1.35 -23.10 7.49
C ARG A 186 -2.50 -22.14 7.19
N PHE A 187 -2.66 -21.79 5.92
CA PHE A 187 -3.68 -20.82 5.49
C PHE A 187 -5.07 -21.46 5.39
N LEU A 188 -5.16 -22.73 4.98
CA LEU A 188 -6.44 -23.45 4.85
C LEU A 188 -7.04 -23.83 6.22
N ALA A 189 -6.20 -24.00 7.25
CA ALA A 189 -6.64 -24.38 8.60
C ALA A 189 -7.12 -23.20 9.49
N SER A 190 -7.00 -21.95 9.05
CA SER A 190 -7.41 -20.75 9.79
C SER A 190 -8.71 -20.13 9.27
N ASN A 191 -9.34 -20.72 8.25
CA ASN A 191 -10.59 -20.26 7.65
C ASN A 191 -11.77 -21.25 7.84
N ASP A 192 -11.59 -22.25 8.69
CA ASP A 192 -12.65 -23.12 9.24
C ASP A 192 -12.92 -22.69 10.70
#